data_04b203ea3aa42938f198f0ff922f1a6d
#
_entry.id   04b203ea3aa42938f198f0ff922f1a6d
#
_cell.length_a   1.000
_cell.length_b   1.000
_cell.length_c   1.000
_cell.angle_alpha   90.00
_cell.angle_beta   90.00
_cell.angle_gamma   90.00
#
_symmetry.space_group_name_H-M   'P 1'
#
loop_
_entity.id
_entity.type
_entity.pdbx_description
1 polymer ?
#
loop_
_entity_poly.entity_id
_entity_poly.type
_entity_poly.pdbx_seq_one_letter_code
_entity_poly.pdbx_strand_id
1 'polypeptide(L)'
;MIINDDCLNYFPSIEDKSIDLVLTDPPYEISQYSTGDIHLPNRKKLNNNIAKWDRKFDPALYVEDLLRVLKPNGNMFIFTSYNLIGKWHELLDARFDTFQFFVWHKTNPPPKIYKNGFLNSCELIICLWNKKHKWNYSYYQF
;
A
#
# COMPACT_ATOMS: atom_id res chain seq x y z
N MET A 1 -5.78 17.52 10.44
CA MET A 1 -4.43 18.11 10.27
C MET A 1 -3.77 17.42 9.09
N ILE A 2 -3.10 18.18 8.22
CA ILE A 2 -2.31 17.63 7.10
C ILE A 2 -0.86 18.02 7.34
N ILE A 3 0.05 17.05 7.22
CA ILE A 3 1.48 17.23 7.44
C ILE A 3 2.20 16.85 6.16
N ASN A 4 3.07 17.73 5.68
CA ASN A 4 3.91 17.50 4.51
C ASN A 4 5.36 17.25 4.97
N ASP A 5 5.67 16.01 5.33
CA ASP A 5 6.98 15.58 5.79
C ASP A 5 7.19 14.09 5.47
N ASP A 6 8.41 13.61 5.61
CA ASP A 6 8.67 12.17 5.65
C ASP A 6 8.05 11.59 6.92
N CYS A 7 7.28 10.51 6.78
CA CYS A 7 6.61 9.89 7.91
C CYS A 7 7.60 9.40 8.98
N LEU A 8 8.81 8.96 8.62
CA LEU A 8 9.85 8.57 9.56
C LEU A 8 10.30 9.73 10.46
N ASN A 9 10.29 10.95 9.95
CA ASN A 9 10.57 12.14 10.75
C ASN A 9 9.42 12.48 11.70
N TYR A 10 8.20 12.18 11.26
CA TYR A 10 7.00 12.56 12.00
C TYR A 10 6.56 11.52 13.03
N PHE A 11 6.78 10.24 12.82
CA PHE A 11 6.40 9.17 13.74
C PHE A 11 6.80 9.43 15.21
N PRO A 12 8.00 9.92 15.52
CA PRO A 12 8.37 10.19 16.91
C PRO A 12 7.48 11.20 17.64
N SER A 13 6.75 12.05 16.91
CA SER A 13 5.81 13.01 17.49
C SER A 13 4.41 12.43 17.76
N ILE A 14 4.12 11.22 17.28
CA ILE A 14 2.83 10.55 17.48
C ILE A 14 2.90 9.73 18.76
N GLU A 15 1.93 9.95 19.63
CA GLU A 15 1.78 9.21 20.89
C GLU A 15 1.52 7.72 20.63
N ASP A 16 2.09 6.86 21.48
CA ASP A 16 1.88 5.41 21.41
C ASP A 16 0.40 5.07 21.55
N LYS A 17 -0.08 4.11 20.74
CA LYS A 17 -1.45 3.58 20.80
C LYS A 17 -2.52 4.68 20.69
N SER A 18 -2.25 5.73 19.91
CA SER A 18 -3.16 6.87 19.72
C SER A 18 -4.00 6.80 18.43
N ILE A 19 -3.55 6.01 17.45
CA ILE A 19 -4.14 5.95 16.11
C ILE A 19 -5.15 4.80 16.02
N ASP A 20 -6.38 5.10 15.61
CA ASP A 20 -7.44 4.11 15.39
C ASP A 20 -7.33 3.38 14.05
N LEU A 21 -6.81 4.06 13.04
CA LEU A 21 -6.70 3.55 11.66
C LEU A 21 -5.39 3.99 11.03
N VAL A 22 -4.64 3.02 10.53
CA VAL A 22 -3.57 3.25 9.56
C VAL A 22 -4.11 2.89 8.18
N LEU A 23 -4.09 3.83 7.26
CA LEU A 23 -4.39 3.62 5.85
C LEU A 23 -3.26 4.24 5.04
N THR A 24 -2.49 3.43 4.34
CA THR A 24 -1.29 3.90 3.64
C THR A 24 -1.13 3.28 2.26
N ASP A 25 -0.59 4.08 1.35
CA ASP A 25 -0.21 3.69 -0.02
C ASP A 25 1.29 3.98 -0.20
N PRO A 26 2.16 3.11 0.32
CA PRO A 26 3.61 3.31 0.26
C PRO A 26 4.17 3.01 -1.13
N PRO A 27 5.44 3.32 -1.39
CA PRO A 27 6.12 2.93 -2.63
C PRO A 27 6.02 1.43 -2.92
N TYR A 28 5.89 1.06 -4.20
CA TYR A 28 5.65 -0.32 -4.64
C TYR A 28 6.90 -1.05 -5.15
N GLU A 29 8.02 -0.37 -5.21
CA GLU A 29 9.29 -0.91 -5.75
C GLU A 29 9.13 -1.46 -7.20
N ILE A 30 8.31 -0.77 -8.01
CA ILE A 30 8.02 -1.20 -9.39
C ILE A 30 8.99 -0.62 -10.42
N SER A 31 10.09 -0.01 -10.00
CA SER A 31 11.05 0.66 -10.88
C SER A 31 11.63 -0.24 -11.98
N GLN A 32 11.77 -1.53 -11.71
CA GLN A 32 12.22 -2.52 -12.71
C GLN A 32 11.21 -2.75 -13.85
N TYR A 33 9.96 -2.35 -13.68
CA TYR A 33 8.90 -2.48 -14.67
C TYR A 33 8.63 -1.19 -15.46
N SER A 34 9.43 -0.15 -15.24
CA SER A 34 9.34 1.08 -16.01
C SER A 34 9.69 0.82 -17.46
N THR A 35 8.77 1.11 -18.36
CA THR A 35 8.95 0.93 -19.81
C THR A 35 9.42 2.20 -20.50
N GLY A 36 9.82 3.22 -19.73
CA GLY A 36 10.17 4.53 -20.27
C GLY A 36 8.96 5.32 -20.75
N ASP A 37 9.20 6.25 -21.67
CA ASP A 37 8.13 7.09 -22.19
C ASP A 37 7.20 6.35 -23.13
N ILE A 38 5.91 6.56 -22.96
CA ILE A 38 4.86 5.98 -23.81
C ILE A 38 4.47 6.99 -24.87
N HIS A 39 4.62 6.58 -26.15
CA HIS A 39 4.21 7.36 -27.30
C HIS A 39 2.87 6.80 -27.85
N LEU A 40 1.82 7.59 -27.77
CA LEU A 40 0.54 7.28 -28.35
C LEU A 40 0.32 8.17 -29.61
N PRO A 41 -0.24 7.62 -30.72
CA PRO A 41 -0.58 8.43 -31.87
C PRO A 41 -1.50 9.59 -31.47
N ASN A 42 -1.21 10.79 -31.97
CA ASN A 42 -2.01 12.00 -31.74
C ASN A 42 -2.20 12.43 -30.27
N ARG A 43 -1.34 11.99 -29.36
CA ARG A 43 -1.36 12.41 -27.95
C ARG A 43 0.01 12.88 -27.50
N LYS A 44 0.02 13.74 -26.46
CA LYS A 44 1.27 14.09 -25.79
C LYS A 44 1.93 12.84 -25.23
N LYS A 45 3.24 12.79 -25.32
CA LYS A 45 4.09 11.78 -24.69
C LYS A 45 3.74 11.63 -23.21
N LEU A 46 3.48 10.40 -22.78
CA LEU A 46 3.29 10.10 -21.35
C LEU A 46 4.63 9.66 -20.77
N ASN A 47 5.06 10.38 -19.74
CA ASN A 47 6.23 9.97 -18.97
C ASN A 47 5.84 8.81 -18.05
N ASN A 48 6.36 7.63 -18.31
CA ASN A 48 6.19 6.44 -17.48
C ASN A 48 7.43 6.13 -16.65
N ASN A 49 8.32 7.11 -16.48
CA ASN A 49 9.47 6.96 -15.61
C ASN A 49 9.00 6.98 -14.16
N ILE A 50 9.36 5.94 -13.43
CA ILE A 50 9.03 5.81 -12.03
C ILE A 50 9.82 6.84 -11.23
N ALA A 51 9.15 7.48 -10.31
CA ALA A 51 9.72 8.46 -9.42
C ALA A 51 10.88 7.86 -8.61
N LYS A 52 11.88 8.68 -8.31
CA LYS A 52 13.07 8.21 -7.55
C LYS A 52 12.71 7.64 -6.18
N TRP A 53 11.63 8.14 -5.57
CA TRP A 53 11.14 7.70 -4.26
C TRP A 53 10.54 6.29 -4.29
N ASP A 54 10.10 5.78 -5.44
CA ASP A 54 9.57 4.42 -5.59
C ASP A 54 10.69 3.37 -5.84
N ARG A 55 11.93 3.72 -5.56
CA ARG A 55 13.08 2.83 -5.66
C ARG A 55 13.56 2.44 -4.27
N LYS A 56 13.80 1.14 -4.05
CA LYS A 56 14.39 0.62 -2.81
C LYS A 56 13.57 0.89 -1.55
N PHE A 57 12.25 0.77 -1.66
CA PHE A 57 11.38 0.82 -0.50
C PHE A 57 11.60 -0.42 0.38
N ASP A 58 11.90 -0.21 1.66
CA ASP A 58 12.03 -1.28 2.63
C ASP A 58 10.93 -1.17 3.70
N PRO A 59 9.90 -2.05 3.66
CA PRO A 59 8.84 -2.07 4.64
C PRO A 59 9.30 -2.16 6.09
N ALA A 60 10.43 -2.85 6.34
CA ALA A 60 10.94 -3.07 7.69
C ALA A 60 11.25 -1.78 8.45
N LEU A 61 11.58 -0.71 7.73
CA LEU A 61 11.89 0.60 8.34
C LEU A 61 10.67 1.25 9.01
N TYR A 62 9.46 0.87 8.62
CA TYR A 62 8.21 1.53 9.04
C TYR A 62 7.40 0.71 10.04
N VAL A 63 7.61 -0.61 10.08
CA VAL A 63 6.75 -1.55 10.80
C VAL A 63 6.67 -1.25 12.29
N GLU A 64 7.79 -1.03 12.96
CA GLU A 64 7.79 -0.83 14.40
C GLU A 64 7.08 0.46 14.81
N ASP A 65 7.22 1.53 14.04
CA ASP A 65 6.50 2.77 14.28
C ASP A 65 5.00 2.63 14.00
N LEU A 66 4.62 1.96 12.91
CA LEU A 66 3.22 1.68 12.60
C LEU A 66 2.54 0.88 13.72
N LEU A 67 3.21 -0.13 14.25
CA LEU A 67 2.72 -0.96 15.36
C LEU A 67 2.65 -0.18 16.67
N ARG A 68 3.63 0.68 16.93
CA ARG A 68 3.69 1.50 18.13
C ARG A 68 2.52 2.48 18.23
N VAL A 69 2.24 3.18 17.13
CA VAL A 69 1.21 4.22 17.12
C VAL A 69 -0.21 3.66 17.04
N LEU A 70 -0.39 2.46 16.47
CA LEU A 70 -1.70 1.84 16.31
C LEU A 70 -2.28 1.37 17.64
N LYS A 71 -3.53 1.70 17.92
CA LYS A 71 -4.26 1.17 19.09
C LYS A 71 -4.38 -0.35 19.03
N PRO A 72 -4.47 -1.05 20.18
CA PRO A 72 -4.66 -2.51 20.21
C PRO A 72 -5.90 -3.01 19.47
N ASN A 73 -6.93 -2.17 19.35
CA ASN A 73 -8.17 -2.44 18.61
C ASN A 73 -8.28 -1.65 17.31
N GLY A 74 -7.19 -1.05 16.86
CA GLY A 74 -7.10 -0.34 15.60
C GLY A 74 -6.99 -1.28 14.41
N ASN A 75 -7.20 -0.72 13.23
CA ASN A 75 -7.09 -1.44 11.96
C ASN A 75 -5.96 -0.86 11.12
N MET A 76 -5.31 -1.69 10.32
CA MET A 76 -4.27 -1.25 9.39
C MET A 76 -4.57 -1.77 7.98
N PHE A 77 -4.52 -0.86 7.00
CA PHE A 77 -4.68 -1.15 5.58
C PHE A 77 -3.48 -0.61 4.82
N ILE A 78 -2.82 -1.48 4.08
CA ILE A 78 -1.61 -1.15 3.33
C ILE A 78 -1.83 -1.52 1.87
N PHE A 79 -1.86 -0.53 0.98
CA PHE A 79 -1.77 -0.80 -0.45
C PHE A 79 -0.38 -1.35 -0.77
N THR A 80 -0.30 -2.33 -1.64
CA THR A 80 0.98 -2.97 -1.94
C THR A 80 1.02 -3.56 -3.34
N SER A 81 2.24 -3.81 -3.81
CA SER A 81 2.47 -4.58 -5.03
C SER A 81 2.66 -6.07 -4.71
N TYR A 82 2.50 -6.90 -5.75
CA TYR A 82 2.80 -8.34 -5.67
C TYR A 82 4.28 -8.62 -5.32
N ASN A 83 5.19 -7.66 -5.56
CA ASN A 83 6.61 -7.80 -5.20
C ASN A 83 6.83 -7.73 -3.68
N LEU A 84 6.04 -6.95 -2.98
CA LEU A 84 6.24 -6.64 -1.56
C LEU A 84 5.31 -7.41 -0.63
N ILE A 85 4.27 -8.08 -1.15
CA ILE A 85 3.27 -8.75 -0.30
C ILE A 85 3.90 -9.83 0.59
N GLY A 86 4.86 -10.60 0.09
CA GLY A 86 5.57 -11.61 0.87
C GLY A 86 6.37 -11.00 2.02
N LYS A 87 7.03 -9.86 1.78
CA LYS A 87 7.79 -9.16 2.81
C LYS A 87 6.89 -8.54 3.88
N TRP A 88 5.77 -7.96 3.49
CA TRP A 88 4.77 -7.48 4.45
C TRP A 88 4.21 -8.63 5.29
N HIS A 89 3.93 -9.79 4.67
CA HIS A 89 3.46 -10.97 5.38
C HIS A 89 4.49 -11.44 6.43
N GLU A 90 5.75 -11.58 6.04
CA GLU A 90 6.84 -11.96 6.95
C GLU A 90 6.93 -11.03 8.17
N LEU A 91 6.77 -9.71 7.96
CA LEU A 91 6.90 -8.70 8.99
C LEU A 91 5.68 -8.58 9.91
N LEU A 92 4.47 -8.88 9.41
CA LEU A 92 3.23 -8.48 10.07
C LEU A 92 2.32 -9.65 10.47
N ASP A 93 2.42 -10.83 9.84
CA ASP A 93 1.48 -11.93 10.09
C ASP A 93 1.47 -12.36 11.57
N ALA A 94 2.63 -12.54 12.17
CA ALA A 94 2.75 -12.91 13.58
C ALA A 94 2.41 -11.76 14.58
N ARG A 95 2.17 -10.55 14.11
CA ARG A 95 1.93 -9.35 14.91
C ARG A 95 0.45 -9.00 15.05
N PHE A 96 -0.41 -9.66 14.28
CA PHE A 96 -1.86 -9.46 14.27
C PHE A 96 -2.60 -10.79 14.36
N ASP A 97 -3.83 -10.79 14.90
CA ASP A 97 -4.69 -11.98 14.92
C ASP A 97 -5.20 -12.33 13.51
N THR A 98 -5.24 -11.36 12.61
CA THR A 98 -5.69 -11.56 11.23
C THR A 98 -4.81 -10.79 10.25
N PHE A 99 -4.31 -11.52 9.26
CA PHE A 99 -3.71 -11.01 8.04
C PHE A 99 -4.58 -11.45 6.86
N GLN A 100 -5.21 -10.51 6.18
CA GLN A 100 -6.02 -10.75 5.00
C GLN A 100 -5.68 -9.74 3.92
N PHE A 101 -6.03 -9.99 2.67
CA PHE A 101 -5.90 -8.98 1.62
C PHE A 101 -7.17 -8.89 0.78
N PHE A 102 -7.41 -7.67 0.28
CA PHE A 102 -8.42 -7.39 -0.71
C PHE A 102 -7.76 -7.14 -2.06
N VAL A 103 -8.51 -7.45 -3.11
CA VAL A 103 -8.14 -7.11 -4.47
C VAL A 103 -9.00 -5.94 -4.91
N TRP A 104 -8.37 -4.81 -5.15
CA TRP A 104 -9.03 -3.68 -5.78
C TRP A 104 -8.94 -3.81 -7.30
N HIS A 105 -10.07 -4.13 -7.94
CA HIS A 105 -10.16 -4.20 -9.39
C HIS A 105 -10.42 -2.82 -9.98
N LYS A 106 -9.49 -2.35 -10.82
CA LYS A 106 -9.61 -1.07 -11.54
C LYS A 106 -10.47 -1.25 -12.78
N THR A 107 -11.52 -0.47 -12.90
CA THR A 107 -12.39 -0.47 -14.09
C THR A 107 -11.75 0.25 -15.30
N ASN A 108 -10.72 1.08 -15.05
CA ASN A 108 -10.00 1.83 -16.08
C ASN A 108 -8.47 1.72 -15.89
N PRO A 109 -7.89 0.52 -15.98
CA PRO A 109 -6.46 0.33 -15.81
C PRO A 109 -5.67 0.91 -16.98
N PRO A 110 -4.39 1.29 -16.79
CA PRO A 110 -3.52 1.69 -17.88
C PRO A 110 -3.40 0.59 -18.95
N PRO A 111 -3.47 0.93 -20.23
CA PRO A 111 -3.41 -0.07 -21.31
C PRO A 111 -2.03 -0.72 -21.41
N LYS A 112 -1.99 -2.00 -21.76
CA LYS A 112 -0.76 -2.74 -22.06
C LYS A 112 -0.39 -2.53 -23.54
N ILE A 113 0.35 -1.47 -23.82
CA ILE A 113 0.61 -1.00 -25.19
C ILE A 113 1.41 -2.00 -26.01
N TYR A 114 2.37 -2.67 -25.39
CA TYR A 114 3.27 -3.59 -26.10
C TYR A 114 2.74 -5.01 -26.24
N LYS A 115 1.52 -5.30 -25.82
CA LYS A 115 0.86 -6.64 -25.89
C LYS A 115 1.74 -7.81 -25.40
N ASN A 116 2.66 -7.52 -24.47
CA ASN A 116 3.66 -8.47 -23.98
C ASN A 116 3.30 -9.06 -22.61
N GLY A 117 2.05 -9.08 -22.23
CA GLY A 117 1.57 -9.63 -20.96
C GLY A 117 0.12 -9.27 -20.67
N PHE A 118 -0.37 -9.78 -19.57
CA PHE A 118 -1.72 -9.49 -19.09
C PHE A 118 -1.86 -8.04 -18.62
N LEU A 119 -3.09 -7.52 -18.69
CA LEU A 119 -3.44 -6.22 -18.15
C LEU A 119 -3.36 -6.23 -16.64
N ASN A 120 -2.59 -5.30 -16.08
CA ASN A 120 -2.54 -5.11 -14.63
C ASN A 120 -3.72 -4.24 -14.17
N SER A 121 -4.84 -4.89 -13.91
CA SER A 121 -6.10 -4.23 -13.51
C SER A 121 -6.39 -4.31 -12.01
N CYS A 122 -5.52 -4.93 -11.24
CA CYS A 122 -5.73 -5.14 -9.81
C CYS A 122 -4.60 -4.54 -8.97
N GLU A 123 -4.97 -4.04 -7.82
CA GLU A 123 -4.05 -3.71 -6.72
C GLU A 123 -4.41 -4.53 -5.48
N LEU A 124 -3.41 -4.80 -4.65
CA LEU A 124 -3.58 -5.54 -3.41
C LEU A 124 -3.61 -4.58 -2.23
N ILE A 125 -4.50 -4.85 -1.29
CA ILE A 125 -4.59 -4.11 -0.02
C ILE A 125 -4.48 -5.13 1.09
N ILE A 126 -3.43 -5.05 1.88
CA ILE A 126 -3.28 -5.86 3.09
C ILE A 126 -4.17 -5.27 4.17
N CYS A 127 -4.91 -6.13 4.85
CA CYS A 127 -5.85 -5.77 5.91
C CYS A 127 -5.47 -6.52 7.18
N LEU A 128 -5.20 -5.78 8.23
CA LEU A 128 -4.68 -6.28 9.49
C LEU A 128 -5.51 -5.78 10.66
N TRP A 129 -5.86 -6.69 11.58
CA TRP A 129 -6.56 -6.36 12.82
C TRP A 129 -6.36 -7.42 13.90
N ASN A 130 -6.63 -7.02 15.13
CA ASN A 130 -6.66 -7.91 16.29
C ASN A 130 -8.09 -8.19 16.74
N LYS A 131 -8.28 -9.18 17.59
CA LYS A 131 -9.56 -9.45 18.26
C LYS A 131 -10.07 -8.16 18.93
N LYS A 132 -11.39 -7.95 18.90
CA LYS A 132 -12.05 -6.74 19.42
C LYS A 132 -11.75 -5.46 18.63
N HIS A 133 -11.27 -5.55 17.38
CA HIS A 133 -11.15 -4.39 16.51
C HIS A 133 -12.50 -3.71 16.27
N LYS A 134 -12.45 -2.42 15.92
CA LYS A 134 -13.66 -1.67 15.54
C LYS A 134 -14.04 -2.04 14.11
N TRP A 135 -15.26 -2.52 13.95
CA TRP A 135 -15.81 -2.91 12.66
C TRP A 135 -17.13 -2.22 12.39
N ASN A 136 -17.21 -1.48 11.29
CA ASN A 136 -18.46 -0.95 10.75
C ASN A 136 -18.80 -1.71 9.47
N TYR A 137 -19.75 -2.64 9.56
CA TYR A 137 -20.21 -3.36 8.38
C TYR A 137 -21.65 -2.98 8.04
N SER A 138 -21.97 -2.92 6.76
CA SER A 138 -23.35 -2.83 6.28
C SER A 138 -23.86 -4.25 5.94
N TYR A 139 -25.18 -4.44 5.99
CA TYR A 139 -25.85 -5.72 5.71
C TYR A 139 -25.62 -6.29 4.29
N TYR A 140 -24.88 -5.58 3.45
CA TYR A 140 -24.62 -5.97 2.05
C TYR A 140 -23.30 -6.72 1.86
N GLN A 141 -22.68 -7.21 2.92
CA GLN A 141 -21.39 -7.94 2.83
C GLN A 141 -21.52 -9.46 2.73
N PHE A 142 -22.72 -9.95 2.47
CA PHE A 142 -22.98 -11.39 2.29
C PHE A 142 -23.74 -11.65 1.00
#